data_ba519fac28a16aee7659770f5cc4453d
#
_entry.id   ba519fac28a16aee7659770f5cc4453d
#
_cell.length_a   1.000
_cell.length_b   1.000
_cell.length_c   1.000
_cell.angle_alpha   90.00
_cell.angle_beta   90.00
_cell.angle_gamma   90.00
#
_symmetry.space_group_name_H-M   'P 1'
#
loop_
_entity.id
_entity.type
_entity.pdbx_description
1 polymer ?
#
loop_
_entity_poly.entity_id
_entity_poly.type
_entity_poly.pdbx_seq_one_letter_code
_entity_poly.pdbx_strand_id
1 'polypeptide(L)'
;YYQDVMLQPARLYLYKTEFWKENNFKYPVGKLHEDFALTSLIMLKAKKVASTNVYGYYYYQSSSSITRGNNQQKIMKRALDMLYHYDYMNEKIKEYNISKQTLENLKIYYTNNIILKIEDLNKINQKHYIKEIKKRKILKNIKARNFKQLLKKIILNINIRWYLKLR
;
A
#
# COMPACT_ATOMS: atom_id res chain seq x y z
N TYR A 1 -6.77 20.87 3.07
CA TYR A 1 -5.88 19.80 3.56
C TYR A 1 -6.56 18.47 3.37
N TYR A 2 -6.69 18.01 2.13
CA TYR A 2 -6.99 16.62 1.88
C TYR A 2 -5.65 15.89 2.05
N GLN A 3 -5.48 15.24 3.18
CA GLN A 3 -4.55 14.14 3.26
C GLN A 3 -5.07 13.13 2.25
N ASP A 4 -4.27 12.84 1.24
CA ASP A 4 -4.53 11.92 0.15
C ASP A 4 -4.75 10.51 0.70
N VAL A 5 -5.91 10.28 1.30
CA VAL A 5 -6.36 8.96 1.68
C VAL A 5 -6.95 8.34 0.43
N MET A 6 -6.08 7.77 -0.39
CA MET A 6 -6.56 6.92 -1.47
C MET A 6 -7.26 5.72 -0.83
N LEU A 7 -8.57 5.64 -1.01
CA LEU A 7 -9.34 4.49 -0.57
C LEU A 7 -8.96 3.30 -1.46
N GLN A 8 -8.27 2.30 -0.89
CA GLN A 8 -7.79 1.14 -1.62
C GLN A 8 -8.88 0.11 -1.95
N PRO A 9 -9.91 -0.13 -1.09
CA PRO A 9 -10.79 -1.26 -1.30
C PRO A 9 -11.51 -1.21 -2.64
N ALA A 10 -11.29 -2.23 -3.47
CA ALA A 10 -11.89 -2.36 -4.80
C ALA A 10 -13.43 -2.21 -4.81
N ARG A 11 -14.08 -2.68 -3.75
CA ARG A 11 -15.55 -2.60 -3.57
C ARG A 11 -16.11 -1.18 -3.48
N LEU A 12 -15.27 -0.17 -3.34
CA LEU A 12 -15.70 1.23 -3.27
C LEU A 12 -15.82 1.89 -4.65
N TYR A 13 -15.50 1.16 -5.71
CA TYR A 13 -15.41 1.72 -7.04
C TYR A 13 -16.25 0.94 -8.03
N LEU A 14 -16.87 1.67 -8.96
CA LEU A 14 -17.47 1.16 -10.17
C LEU A 14 -16.65 1.63 -11.37
N TYR A 15 -16.38 0.72 -12.29
CA TYR A 15 -15.60 0.99 -13.48
C TYR A 15 -16.40 0.68 -14.72
N LYS A 16 -16.25 1.50 -15.76
CA LYS A 16 -16.78 1.13 -17.10
C LYS A 16 -16.05 -0.13 -17.57
N THR A 17 -16.80 -1.10 -18.06
CA THR A 17 -16.26 -2.39 -18.50
C THR A 17 -15.23 -2.23 -19.63
N GLU A 18 -15.51 -1.31 -20.58
CA GLU A 18 -14.61 -0.98 -21.68
C GLU A 18 -13.28 -0.44 -21.16
N PHE A 19 -13.33 0.54 -20.24
CA PHE A 19 -12.13 1.10 -19.62
C PHE A 19 -11.26 0.04 -18.93
N TRP A 20 -11.91 -0.92 -18.25
CA TRP A 20 -11.21 -2.03 -17.62
C TRP A 20 -10.51 -2.92 -18.64
N LYS A 21 -11.21 -3.32 -19.71
CA LYS A 21 -10.72 -4.19 -20.78
C LYS A 21 -9.62 -3.54 -21.60
N GLU A 22 -9.81 -2.29 -22.03
CA GLU A 22 -8.85 -1.53 -22.84
C GLU A 22 -7.50 -1.35 -22.14
N ASN A 23 -7.50 -1.21 -20.81
CA ASN A 23 -6.29 -1.08 -20.02
C ASN A 23 -5.75 -2.43 -19.50
N ASN A 24 -6.41 -3.54 -19.82
CA ASN A 24 -6.04 -4.89 -19.41
C ASN A 24 -5.80 -5.02 -17.90
N PHE A 25 -6.63 -4.36 -17.08
CA PHE A 25 -6.53 -4.44 -15.64
C PHE A 25 -6.86 -5.84 -15.15
N LYS A 26 -6.02 -6.38 -14.26
CA LYS A 26 -6.22 -7.71 -13.67
C LYS A 26 -5.78 -7.70 -12.22
N TYR A 27 -6.59 -8.29 -11.36
CA TYR A 27 -6.18 -8.57 -9.99
C TYR A 27 -5.14 -9.70 -9.97
N PRO A 28 -4.04 -9.56 -9.21
CA PRO A 28 -3.03 -10.62 -9.12
C PRO A 28 -3.59 -11.83 -8.38
N VAL A 29 -3.63 -12.97 -9.07
CA VAL A 29 -4.14 -14.23 -8.53
C VAL A 29 -3.29 -14.71 -7.36
N GLY A 30 -3.92 -15.18 -6.28
CA GLY A 30 -3.24 -15.75 -5.11
C GLY A 30 -2.55 -14.73 -4.20
N LYS A 31 -2.71 -13.42 -4.47
CA LYS A 31 -2.19 -12.33 -3.62
C LYS A 31 -3.30 -11.77 -2.74
N LEU A 32 -2.95 -11.47 -1.50
CA LEU A 32 -3.82 -10.72 -0.57
C LEU A 32 -3.56 -9.22 -0.76
N HIS A 33 -4.55 -8.37 -0.46
CA HIS A 33 -4.52 -6.92 -0.76
C HIS A 33 -4.32 -6.65 -2.25
N GLU A 34 -5.00 -7.43 -3.10
CA GLU A 34 -4.90 -7.39 -4.56
C GLU A 34 -5.24 -6.03 -5.16
N ASP A 35 -6.05 -5.26 -4.45
CA ASP A 35 -6.45 -3.90 -4.78
C ASP A 35 -5.38 -2.84 -4.44
N PHE A 36 -4.44 -3.13 -3.55
CA PHE A 36 -3.49 -2.16 -3.01
C PHE A 36 -2.68 -1.40 -4.08
N ALA A 37 -2.13 -2.10 -5.07
CA ALA A 37 -1.43 -1.46 -6.18
C ALA A 37 -2.37 -1.10 -7.33
N LEU A 38 -3.30 -1.99 -7.65
CA LEU A 38 -4.14 -1.86 -8.82
C LEU A 38 -5.06 -0.63 -8.77
N THR A 39 -5.68 -0.35 -7.62
CA THR A 39 -6.54 0.84 -7.47
C THR A 39 -5.77 2.13 -7.79
N SER A 40 -4.52 2.25 -7.32
CA SER A 40 -3.66 3.41 -7.64
C SER A 40 -3.42 3.55 -9.14
N LEU A 41 -3.11 2.45 -9.82
CA LEU A 41 -2.84 2.43 -11.26
C LEU A 41 -4.10 2.76 -12.07
N ILE A 42 -5.26 2.24 -11.66
CA ILE A 42 -6.56 2.55 -12.27
C ILE A 42 -6.85 4.05 -12.17
N MET A 43 -6.69 4.63 -10.97
CA MET A 43 -6.92 6.06 -10.74
C MET A 43 -6.01 6.95 -11.60
N LEU A 44 -4.77 6.56 -11.80
CA LEU A 44 -3.83 7.29 -12.65
C LEU A 44 -4.17 7.21 -14.16
N LYS A 45 -4.87 6.17 -14.59
CA LYS A 45 -5.35 6.01 -15.98
C LYS A 45 -6.69 6.70 -16.22
N ALA A 46 -7.49 6.89 -15.19
CA ALA A 46 -8.84 7.44 -15.32
C ALA A 46 -8.79 8.90 -15.78
N LYS A 47 -9.46 9.20 -16.90
CA LYS A 47 -9.61 10.58 -17.40
C LYS A 47 -10.61 11.40 -16.57
N LYS A 48 -11.62 10.74 -16.01
CA LYS A 48 -12.65 11.35 -15.16
C LYS A 48 -13.00 10.40 -14.01
N VAL A 49 -13.10 10.96 -12.82
CA VAL A 49 -13.56 10.27 -11.61
C VAL A 49 -14.68 11.10 -11.02
N ALA A 50 -15.75 10.44 -10.60
CA ALA A 50 -16.88 11.08 -9.92
C ALA A 50 -17.15 10.36 -8.60
N SER A 51 -17.66 11.07 -7.62
CA SER A 51 -18.18 10.51 -6.38
C SER A 51 -19.70 10.51 -6.39
N THR A 52 -20.29 9.62 -5.61
CA THR A 52 -21.73 9.56 -5.40
C THR A 52 -22.04 9.34 -3.93
N ASN A 53 -23.20 9.82 -3.48
CA ASN A 53 -23.71 9.60 -2.12
C ASN A 53 -24.62 8.37 -2.02
N VAL A 54 -24.70 7.56 -3.08
CA VAL A 54 -25.49 6.32 -3.08
C VAL A 54 -24.80 5.27 -2.21
N TYR A 55 -25.57 4.72 -1.26
CA TYR A 55 -25.12 3.58 -0.45
C TYR A 55 -25.27 2.28 -1.28
N GLY A 56 -24.23 1.97 -2.07
CA GLY A 56 -24.24 0.82 -3.00
C GLY A 56 -23.62 -0.46 -2.43
N TYR A 57 -23.08 -0.43 -1.21
CA TYR A 57 -22.38 -1.57 -0.65
C TYR A 57 -22.61 -1.72 0.85
N TYR A 58 -23.10 -2.90 1.25
CA TYR A 58 -23.23 -3.28 2.67
C TYR A 58 -22.02 -4.08 3.13
N TYR A 59 -21.22 -3.49 4.01
CA TYR A 59 -20.03 -4.16 4.54
C TYR A 59 -20.32 -5.02 5.76
N TYR A 60 -20.59 -6.30 5.54
CA TYR A 60 -20.78 -7.27 6.61
C TYR A 60 -19.46 -7.65 7.28
N GLN A 61 -19.39 -7.51 8.60
CA GLN A 61 -18.20 -7.83 9.38
C GLN A 61 -18.24 -9.30 9.85
N SER A 62 -17.66 -10.20 9.05
CA SER A 62 -17.54 -11.62 9.42
C SER A 62 -16.35 -11.87 10.34
N SER A 63 -16.53 -12.74 11.36
CA SER A 63 -15.44 -13.25 12.18
C SER A 63 -14.45 -14.14 11.40
N SER A 64 -14.92 -14.79 10.31
CA SER A 64 -14.13 -15.64 9.42
C SER A 64 -13.41 -14.89 8.31
N SER A 65 -13.35 -13.56 8.37
CA SER A 65 -12.70 -12.74 7.34
C SER A 65 -11.23 -13.12 7.12
N ILE A 66 -10.81 -13.23 5.85
CA ILE A 66 -9.43 -13.52 5.43
C ILE A 66 -8.43 -12.51 6.03
N THR A 67 -8.86 -11.27 6.24
CA THR A 67 -8.02 -10.20 6.77
C THR A 67 -7.97 -10.15 8.30
N ARG A 68 -8.75 -10.97 8.98
CA ARG A 68 -8.79 -11.06 10.43
C ARG A 68 -8.19 -12.39 10.89
N GLY A 69 -7.67 -12.41 12.10
CA GLY A 69 -7.09 -13.60 12.73
C GLY A 69 -5.59 -13.47 13.00
N ASN A 70 -5.16 -14.15 14.06
CA ASN A 70 -3.81 -14.02 14.66
C ASN A 70 -2.81 -15.06 14.12
N ASN A 71 -3.15 -15.82 13.08
CA ASN A 71 -2.22 -16.78 12.50
C ASN A 71 -1.03 -16.07 11.86
N GLN A 72 0.14 -16.25 12.45
CA GLN A 72 1.38 -15.56 12.04
C GLN A 72 1.83 -15.91 10.61
N GLN A 73 1.50 -17.09 10.09
CA GLN A 73 1.78 -17.43 8.69
C GLN A 73 0.93 -16.59 7.73
N LYS A 74 -0.37 -16.44 8.04
CA LYS A 74 -1.28 -15.59 7.25
C LYS A 74 -0.89 -14.11 7.34
N ILE A 75 -0.49 -13.64 8.54
CA ILE A 75 -0.03 -12.26 8.74
C ILE A 75 1.25 -12.01 7.93
N MET A 76 2.21 -12.93 7.98
CA MET A 76 3.44 -12.82 7.21
C MET A 76 3.18 -12.85 5.70
N LYS A 77 2.27 -13.74 5.23
CA LYS A 77 1.86 -13.73 3.82
C LYS A 77 1.30 -12.39 3.39
N ARG A 78 0.39 -11.80 4.17
CA ARG A 78 -0.17 -10.46 3.89
C ARG A 78 0.93 -9.39 3.77
N ALA A 79 1.88 -9.41 4.70
CA ALA A 79 3.00 -8.48 4.69
C ALA A 79 3.89 -8.64 3.45
N LEU A 80 4.23 -9.87 3.07
CA LEU A 80 5.01 -10.15 1.86
C LEU A 80 4.25 -9.80 0.58
N ASP A 81 2.95 -10.03 0.53
CA ASP A 81 2.12 -9.65 -0.62
C ASP A 81 2.06 -8.10 -0.77
N MET A 82 2.13 -7.32 0.33
CA MET A 82 2.29 -5.86 0.25
C MET A 82 3.61 -5.46 -0.42
N LEU A 83 4.70 -6.19 -0.18
CA LEU A 83 5.98 -5.94 -0.88
C LEU A 83 5.89 -6.31 -2.35
N TYR A 84 5.20 -7.41 -2.69
CA TYR A 84 4.91 -7.75 -4.07
C TYR A 84 4.15 -6.62 -4.79
N HIS A 85 3.11 -6.09 -4.17
CA HIS A 85 2.33 -4.99 -4.74
C HIS A 85 3.14 -3.70 -4.90
N TYR A 86 4.07 -3.45 -3.98
CA TYR A 86 5.00 -2.34 -4.11
C TYR A 86 5.93 -2.52 -5.32
N ASP A 87 6.50 -3.71 -5.50
CA ASP A 87 7.36 -4.03 -6.65
C ASP A 87 6.56 -3.93 -7.96
N TYR A 88 5.36 -4.51 -8.00
CA TYR A 88 4.43 -4.44 -9.13
C TYR A 88 4.06 -2.99 -9.50
N MET A 89 3.71 -2.16 -8.51
CA MET A 89 3.43 -0.74 -8.72
C MET A 89 4.65 -0.02 -9.33
N ASN A 90 5.87 -0.25 -8.78
CA ASN A 90 7.07 0.40 -9.28
C ASN A 90 7.44 -0.01 -10.71
N GLU A 91 7.09 -1.22 -11.12
CA GLU A 91 7.25 -1.68 -12.49
C GLU A 91 6.22 -1.03 -13.42
N LYS A 92 4.94 -1.16 -13.09
CA LYS A 92 3.84 -0.68 -13.92
C LYS A 92 3.79 0.83 -14.05
N ILE A 93 4.17 1.58 -13.02
CA ILE A 93 4.14 3.05 -13.05
C ILE A 93 5.05 3.64 -14.13
N LYS A 94 6.03 2.90 -14.64
CA LYS A 94 6.91 3.34 -15.73
C LYS A 94 6.15 3.50 -17.06
N GLU A 95 5.03 2.83 -17.20
CA GLU A 95 4.15 2.91 -18.38
C GLU A 95 3.22 4.15 -18.33
N TYR A 96 3.30 4.95 -17.24
CA TYR A 96 2.39 6.06 -16.98
C TYR A 96 3.11 7.41 -17.10
N ASN A 97 2.50 8.33 -17.81
CA ASN A 97 2.97 9.71 -17.84
C ASN A 97 2.45 10.48 -16.62
N ILE A 98 3.20 10.45 -15.52
CA ILE A 98 2.83 11.11 -14.27
C ILE A 98 3.92 12.09 -13.82
N SER A 99 3.50 13.09 -13.03
CA SER A 99 4.44 14.03 -12.45
C SER A 99 5.37 13.37 -11.44
N LYS A 100 6.57 13.90 -11.30
CA LYS A 100 7.53 13.47 -10.27
C LYS A 100 6.90 13.55 -8.86
N GLN A 101 6.11 14.58 -8.60
CA GLN A 101 5.43 14.76 -7.31
C GLN A 101 4.42 13.65 -7.05
N THR A 102 3.62 13.26 -8.05
CA THR A 102 2.65 12.15 -7.94
C THR A 102 3.37 10.84 -7.63
N LEU A 103 4.45 10.54 -8.35
CA LEU A 103 5.25 9.34 -8.11
C LEU A 103 5.83 9.32 -6.68
N GLU A 104 6.34 10.45 -6.20
CA GLU A 104 6.87 10.57 -4.85
C GLU A 104 5.80 10.36 -3.78
N ASN A 105 4.63 10.97 -3.93
CA ASN A 105 3.51 10.82 -3.00
C ASN A 105 3.06 9.35 -2.94
N LEU A 106 2.94 8.68 -4.09
CA LEU A 106 2.63 7.24 -4.14
C LEU A 106 3.68 6.42 -3.39
N LYS A 107 4.95 6.63 -3.66
CA LYS A 107 6.03 5.89 -2.98
C LYS A 107 6.02 6.11 -1.47
N ILE A 108 5.75 7.32 -1.00
CA ILE A 108 5.60 7.62 0.43
C ILE A 108 4.39 6.87 1.00
N TYR A 109 3.25 6.92 0.31
CA TYR A 109 2.02 6.22 0.72
C TYR A 109 2.27 4.71 0.88
N TYR A 110 2.86 4.05 -0.13
CA TYR A 110 3.19 2.62 -0.07
C TYR A 110 4.17 2.31 1.06
N THR A 111 5.21 3.14 1.21
CA THR A 111 6.22 2.96 2.26
C THR A 111 5.60 3.00 3.66
N ASN A 112 4.71 3.95 3.92
CA ASN A 112 4.04 4.07 5.21
C ASN A 112 3.18 2.83 5.51
N ASN A 113 2.41 2.35 4.54
CA ASN A 113 1.57 1.16 4.70
C ASN A 113 2.41 -0.11 4.93
N ILE A 114 3.55 -0.25 4.24
CA ILE A 114 4.49 -1.37 4.42
C ILE A 114 5.10 -1.35 5.81
N ILE A 115 5.53 -0.18 6.31
CA ILE A 115 6.12 -0.05 7.66
C ILE A 115 5.10 -0.43 8.73
N LEU A 116 3.84 -0.02 8.59
CA LEU A 116 2.77 -0.35 9.54
C LEU A 116 2.56 -1.85 9.69
N LYS A 117 2.76 -2.64 8.64
CA LYS A 117 2.61 -4.11 8.71
C LYS A 117 3.62 -4.81 9.63
N ILE A 118 4.70 -4.13 10.00
CA ILE A 118 5.68 -4.68 10.93
C ILE A 118 5.07 -4.90 12.34
N GLU A 119 4.11 -4.06 12.74
CA GLU A 119 3.46 -4.13 14.06
C GLU A 119 2.67 -5.43 14.26
N ASP A 120 2.07 -5.96 13.19
CA ASP A 120 1.27 -7.18 13.21
C ASP A 120 2.12 -8.47 13.32
N LEU A 121 3.43 -8.38 13.07
CA LEU A 121 4.34 -9.52 12.95
C LEU A 121 5.00 -9.86 14.31
N ASN A 122 5.18 -11.16 14.57
CA ASN A 122 6.03 -11.60 15.68
C ASN A 122 7.52 -11.27 15.45
N LYS A 123 8.35 -11.39 16.49
CA LYS A 123 9.78 -10.98 16.44
C LYS A 123 10.59 -11.65 15.30
N ILE A 124 10.31 -12.91 15.00
CA ILE A 124 11.00 -13.68 13.94
C ILE A 124 10.61 -13.14 12.56
N ASN A 125 9.31 -13.05 12.30
CA ASN A 125 8.75 -12.53 11.05
C ASN A 125 9.13 -11.06 10.83
N GLN A 126 9.19 -10.24 11.90
CA GLN A 126 9.69 -8.86 11.81
C GLN A 126 11.11 -8.79 11.27
N LYS A 127 12.03 -9.67 11.75
CA LYS A 127 13.42 -9.69 11.26
C LYS A 127 13.46 -9.94 9.76
N HIS A 128 12.71 -10.95 9.31
CA HIS A 128 12.64 -11.31 7.89
C HIS A 128 12.04 -10.17 7.06
N TYR A 129 10.91 -9.64 7.46
CA TYR A 129 10.21 -8.58 6.74
C TYR A 129 11.03 -7.28 6.65
N ILE A 130 11.70 -6.88 7.73
CA ILE A 130 12.62 -5.73 7.75
C ILE A 130 13.79 -5.93 6.78
N LYS A 131 14.34 -7.15 6.70
CA LYS A 131 15.39 -7.49 5.72
C LYS A 131 14.89 -7.26 4.29
N GLU A 132 13.67 -7.70 3.97
CA GLU A 132 13.06 -7.51 2.66
C GLU A 132 12.77 -6.03 2.34
N ILE A 133 12.33 -5.22 3.31
CA ILE A 133 12.18 -3.77 3.19
C ILE A 133 13.53 -3.10 2.86
N LYS A 134 14.59 -3.47 3.58
CA LYS A 134 15.94 -2.94 3.35
C LYS A 134 16.50 -3.32 1.99
N LYS A 135 16.33 -4.58 1.57
CA LYS A 135 16.74 -5.08 0.25
C LYS A 135 16.15 -4.24 -0.89
N ARG A 136 14.87 -3.86 -0.79
CA ARG A 136 14.15 -3.02 -1.76
C ARG A 136 14.44 -1.53 -1.60
N LYS A 137 15.23 -1.12 -0.63
CA LYS A 137 15.57 0.27 -0.32
C LYS A 137 14.32 1.16 -0.10
N ILE A 138 13.22 0.58 0.38
CA ILE A 138 11.91 1.23 0.54
C ILE A 138 12.01 2.49 1.42
N LEU A 139 12.83 2.48 2.46
CA LEU A 139 13.00 3.60 3.39
C LEU A 139 13.56 4.88 2.74
N LYS A 140 14.18 4.78 1.56
CA LYS A 140 14.65 5.95 0.80
C LYS A 140 13.52 6.87 0.34
N ASN A 141 12.30 6.34 0.23
CA ASN A 141 11.12 7.12 -0.16
C ASN A 141 10.65 8.09 0.93
N ILE A 142 11.09 7.89 2.18
CA ILE A 142 10.70 8.75 3.29
C ILE A 142 11.42 10.10 3.16
N LYS A 143 10.64 11.14 2.93
CA LYS A 143 11.13 12.52 2.89
C LYS A 143 10.93 13.19 4.23
N ALA A 144 11.86 14.06 4.60
CA ALA A 144 11.77 14.94 5.76
C ALA A 144 11.56 16.37 5.27
N ARG A 145 10.43 16.98 5.63
CA ARG A 145 10.11 18.38 5.32
C ARG A 145 10.34 19.31 6.52
N ASN A 146 10.54 18.74 7.70
CA ASN A 146 10.82 19.46 8.93
C ASN A 146 11.71 18.61 9.86
N PHE A 147 12.21 19.22 10.93
CA PHE A 147 13.12 18.57 11.89
C PHE A 147 12.53 17.30 12.51
N LYS A 148 11.25 17.32 12.89
CA LYS A 148 10.55 16.15 13.45
C LYS A 148 10.52 14.96 12.47
N GLN A 149 10.27 15.23 11.19
CA GLN A 149 10.29 14.21 10.14
C GLN A 149 11.71 13.73 9.85
N LEU A 150 12.72 14.61 9.96
CA LEU A 150 14.13 14.24 9.83
C LEU A 150 14.54 13.26 10.93
N LEU A 151 14.21 13.54 12.18
CA LEU A 151 14.45 12.63 13.30
C LEU A 151 13.78 11.27 13.08
N LYS A 152 12.51 11.26 12.67
CA LYS A 152 11.80 10.02 12.33
C LYS A 152 12.52 9.23 11.24
N LYS A 153 12.97 9.90 10.18
CA LYS A 153 13.73 9.27 9.10
C LYS A 153 15.04 8.66 9.59
N ILE A 154 15.77 9.37 10.44
CA ILE A 154 17.03 8.88 11.04
C ILE A 154 16.75 7.63 11.89
N ILE A 155 15.78 7.70 12.80
CA ILE A 155 15.41 6.57 13.67
C ILE A 155 14.98 5.36 12.84
N LEU A 156 14.17 5.54 11.82
CA LEU A 156 13.74 4.48 10.91
C LEU A 156 14.92 3.80 10.19
N ASN A 157 15.91 4.57 9.76
CA ASN A 157 17.08 4.01 9.08
C ASN A 157 18.03 3.28 10.04
N ILE A 158 18.16 3.74 11.30
CA ILE A 158 18.95 3.08 12.32
C ILE A 158 18.24 1.82 12.79
N ASN A 159 17.00 1.96 13.27
CA ASN A 159 16.25 0.84 13.82
C ASN A 159 14.72 1.06 13.67
N ILE A 160 14.14 0.37 12.70
CA ILE A 160 12.69 0.43 12.43
C ILE A 160 11.86 0.07 13.67
N ARG A 161 12.32 -0.86 14.52
CA ARG A 161 11.60 -1.26 15.73
C ARG A 161 11.56 -0.17 16.78
N TRP A 162 12.62 0.62 16.91
CA TRP A 162 12.61 1.77 17.80
C TRP A 162 11.61 2.82 17.34
N TYR A 163 11.56 3.07 16.03
CA TYR A 163 10.56 3.97 15.48
C TYR A 163 9.12 3.56 15.82
N LEU A 164 8.80 2.27 15.73
CA LEU A 164 7.46 1.76 16.04
C LEU A 164 7.11 1.89 17.53
N LYS A 165 8.10 1.82 18.42
CA LYS A 165 7.91 2.04 19.87
C LYS A 165 7.72 3.52 20.24
N LEU A 166 8.24 4.45 19.41
CA LEU A 166 8.21 5.89 19.68
C LEU A 166 7.01 6.60 18.99
N ARG A 167 6.20 5.88 18.26
CA ARG A 167 5.00 6.36 17.57
C ARG A 167 3.78 6.35 18.48
#